data_19aca57650ba133b4f71e054d034e562
#
_entry.id   19aca57650ba133b4f71e054d034e562
#
_cell.length_a   1.000
_cell.length_b   1.000
_cell.length_c   1.000
_cell.angle_alpha   90.00
_cell.angle_beta   90.00
_cell.angle_gamma   90.00
#
_symmetry.space_group_name_H-M   'P 1'
#
loop_
_entity.id
_entity.type
_entity.pdbx_description
1 polymer ?
#
loop_
_entity_poly.entity_id
_entity_poly.type
_entity_poly.pdbx_seq_one_letter_code
_entity_poly.pdbx_strand_id
1 'polypeptide(L)'
;MPRRFRVLLSVVVAAMLAAVLLPGAGSATDTRSSVRERALAWAVKQQGTREVGTTNCSATINRWQRDMGLKVPPCRVWCGAFVHQAYLRAGVKLSSRLIDPDRSYDDAIAGRRHLRQIPVSSVRPGDIVFYKFREGVRASHLAIARSRPKNGKLDTVEGNTSHAVRLETRGTQYVVLAARVTT
;
A
#
# COMPACT_ATOMS: atom_id res chain seq x y z
N MET A 1 4.64 93.27 39.72
CA MET A 1 5.57 92.15 39.66
C MET A 1 4.83 90.94 39.02
N PRO A 2 5.09 90.53 37.80
CA PRO A 2 4.37 89.43 37.22
C PRO A 2 5.17 88.12 37.40
N ARG A 3 4.48 87.09 37.87
CA ARG A 3 4.95 85.71 38.02
C ARG A 3 4.98 85.04 36.63
N ARG A 4 6.13 84.54 36.20
CA ARG A 4 6.31 83.78 35.00
C ARG A 4 5.95 82.28 35.26
N PHE A 5 4.86 81.80 34.65
CA PHE A 5 4.54 80.39 34.59
C PHE A 5 5.44 79.72 33.52
N ARG A 6 6.23 78.76 33.96
CA ARG A 6 6.95 77.81 33.01
C ARG A 6 6.03 76.67 32.77
N VAL A 7 5.61 76.50 31.51
CA VAL A 7 4.91 75.34 31.04
C VAL A 7 5.98 74.31 30.65
N LEU A 8 6.04 73.17 31.34
CA LEU A 8 6.84 71.99 30.97
C LEU A 8 6.07 71.19 29.95
N LEU A 9 6.60 71.14 28.75
CA LEU A 9 6.07 70.35 27.66
C LEU A 9 6.65 68.93 27.81
N SER A 10 5.85 68.00 28.33
CA SER A 10 6.25 66.53 28.35
C SER A 10 5.99 65.91 27.02
N VAL A 11 7.07 65.59 26.30
CA VAL A 11 7.02 64.80 25.05
C VAL A 11 6.93 63.29 25.43
N VAL A 12 5.76 62.75 25.23
CA VAL A 12 5.56 61.28 25.34
C VAL A 12 5.97 60.64 24.00
N VAL A 13 7.12 59.99 23.99
CA VAL A 13 7.55 59.17 22.86
C VAL A 13 6.86 57.81 22.97
N ALA A 14 5.85 57.58 22.16
CA ALA A 14 5.21 56.28 22.02
C ALA A 14 6.08 55.38 21.10
N ALA A 15 6.80 54.45 21.72
CA ALA A 15 7.51 53.42 20.99
C ALA A 15 6.51 52.36 20.47
N MET A 16 6.18 52.40 19.17
CA MET A 16 5.44 51.33 18.50
C MET A 16 6.40 50.12 18.28
N LEU A 17 6.24 49.08 19.09
CA LEU A 17 6.81 47.77 18.79
C LEU A 17 6.01 47.17 17.62
N ALA A 18 6.56 47.20 16.41
CA ALA A 18 6.08 46.41 15.30
C ALA A 18 6.48 44.94 15.56
N ALA A 19 5.51 44.13 16.01
CA ALA A 19 5.66 42.67 16.05
C ALA A 19 5.74 42.13 14.61
N VAL A 20 6.95 41.82 14.13
CA VAL A 20 7.16 41.10 12.90
C VAL A 20 6.68 39.66 13.13
N LEU A 21 5.47 39.36 12.68
CA LEU A 21 4.97 37.98 12.54
C LEU A 21 5.80 37.30 11.45
N LEU A 22 6.83 36.55 11.85
CA LEU A 22 7.50 35.62 10.97
C LEU A 22 6.47 34.56 10.56
N PRO A 23 6.23 34.35 9.26
CA PRO A 23 5.41 33.21 8.85
C PRO A 23 6.09 31.95 9.37
N GLY A 24 5.41 31.23 10.26
CA GLY A 24 5.87 29.94 10.76
C GLY A 24 6.22 29.07 9.57
N ALA A 25 7.47 28.61 9.50
CA ALA A 25 7.89 27.60 8.56
C ALA A 25 7.05 26.36 8.87
N GLY A 26 5.89 26.25 8.20
CA GLY A 26 5.11 25.03 8.17
C GLY A 26 6.05 23.96 7.66
N SER A 27 6.45 23.03 8.52
CA SER A 27 7.12 21.80 8.09
C SER A 27 6.22 21.19 7.05
N ALA A 28 6.59 21.35 5.78
CA ALA A 28 6.07 20.52 4.70
C ALA A 28 6.44 19.09 5.09
N THR A 29 5.53 18.38 5.76
CA THR A 29 5.64 16.94 5.90
C THR A 29 5.71 16.41 4.48
N ASP A 30 6.90 15.98 4.05
CA ASP A 30 7.09 15.31 2.77
C ASP A 30 6.19 14.07 2.78
N THR A 31 4.96 14.25 2.29
CA THR A 31 3.93 13.20 2.21
C THR A 31 4.26 12.26 1.06
N ARG A 32 5.54 11.85 0.97
CA ARG A 32 5.95 10.82 0.03
C ARG A 32 5.17 9.54 0.38
N SER A 33 4.25 9.17 -0.48
CA SER A 33 3.41 7.99 -0.30
C SER A 33 4.29 6.75 -0.05
N SER A 34 3.91 5.96 0.96
CA SER A 34 4.63 4.73 1.30
C SER A 34 4.62 3.74 0.14
N VAL A 35 5.58 2.80 0.13
CA VAL A 35 5.60 1.70 -0.85
C VAL A 35 4.26 0.97 -0.93
N ARG A 36 3.62 0.73 0.22
CA ARG A 36 2.31 0.07 0.29
C ARG A 36 1.21 0.87 -0.40
N GLU A 37 1.17 2.18 -0.17
CA GLU A 37 0.18 3.07 -0.78
C GLU A 37 0.36 3.14 -2.29
N ARG A 38 1.61 3.24 -2.77
CA ARG A 38 1.89 3.22 -4.21
C ARG A 38 1.52 1.88 -4.85
N ALA A 39 1.83 0.76 -4.20
CA ALA A 39 1.47 -0.57 -4.68
C ALA A 39 -0.05 -0.73 -4.78
N LEU A 40 -0.80 -0.33 -3.72
CA LEU A 40 -2.25 -0.36 -3.72
C LEU A 40 -2.86 0.55 -4.79
N ALA A 41 -2.36 1.78 -4.91
CA ALA A 41 -2.86 2.74 -5.91
C ALA A 41 -2.69 2.21 -7.34
N TRP A 42 -1.55 1.58 -7.64
CA TRP A 42 -1.35 0.92 -8.92
C TRP A 42 -2.31 -0.28 -9.09
N ALA A 43 -2.42 -1.13 -8.08
CA ALA A 43 -3.24 -2.34 -8.14
C ALA A 43 -4.72 -2.03 -8.41
N VAL A 44 -5.29 -1.03 -7.73
CA VAL A 44 -6.69 -0.61 -7.93
C VAL A 44 -6.92 -0.12 -9.37
N LYS A 45 -5.96 0.58 -9.97
CA LYS A 45 -6.05 1.03 -11.38
C LYS A 45 -6.09 -0.12 -12.39
N GLN A 46 -5.71 -1.34 -11.99
CA GLN A 46 -5.75 -2.51 -12.87
C GLN A 46 -7.12 -3.23 -12.84
N GLN A 47 -8.08 -2.73 -12.07
CA GLN A 47 -9.42 -3.33 -12.03
C GLN A 47 -9.97 -3.53 -13.45
N GLY A 48 -10.52 -4.70 -13.70
CA GLY A 48 -11.06 -5.08 -15.02
C GLY A 48 -10.05 -5.68 -15.99
N THR A 49 -8.73 -5.64 -15.71
CA THR A 49 -7.76 -6.40 -16.50
C THR A 49 -8.12 -7.87 -16.47
N ARG A 50 -8.22 -8.50 -17.66
CA ARG A 50 -8.70 -9.89 -17.82
C ARG A 50 -7.72 -10.74 -18.60
N GLU A 51 -7.81 -12.03 -18.35
CA GLU A 51 -7.23 -13.04 -19.25
C GLU A 51 -8.11 -13.23 -20.51
N VAL A 52 -7.54 -13.86 -21.53
CA VAL A 52 -8.28 -14.27 -22.72
C VAL A 52 -8.92 -15.63 -22.43
N GLY A 53 -10.24 -15.67 -22.39
CA GLY A 53 -10.97 -16.88 -21.97
C GLY A 53 -10.62 -17.26 -20.53
N THR A 54 -10.18 -18.52 -20.34
CA THR A 54 -9.78 -19.10 -19.04
C THR A 54 -8.33 -19.61 -19.09
N THR A 55 -7.47 -18.91 -19.85
CA THR A 55 -6.13 -19.42 -20.21
C THR A 55 -5.02 -18.96 -19.27
N ASN A 56 -5.33 -18.14 -18.29
CA ASN A 56 -4.34 -17.42 -17.46
C ASN A 56 -3.42 -16.48 -18.28
N CYS A 57 -3.76 -16.21 -19.54
CA CYS A 57 -2.97 -15.43 -20.48
C CYS A 57 -3.72 -14.18 -20.95
N SER A 58 -3.00 -13.09 -21.10
CA SER A 58 -3.26 -11.94 -21.98
C SER A 58 -1.96 -11.18 -22.17
N ALA A 59 -1.89 -10.25 -23.10
CA ALA A 59 -0.66 -9.46 -23.31
C ALA A 59 -0.16 -8.81 -22.01
N THR A 60 -1.07 -8.26 -21.20
CA THR A 60 -0.76 -7.63 -19.91
C THR A 60 -0.33 -8.64 -18.87
N ILE A 61 -1.09 -9.72 -18.66
CA ILE A 61 -0.80 -10.77 -17.67
C ILE A 61 0.52 -11.48 -18.00
N ASN A 62 0.76 -11.78 -19.28
CA ASN A 62 2.01 -12.37 -19.73
C ASN A 62 3.22 -11.48 -19.43
N ARG A 63 3.06 -10.16 -19.56
CA ARG A 63 4.10 -9.20 -19.14
C ARG A 63 4.35 -9.29 -17.65
N TRP A 64 3.32 -9.27 -16.80
CA TRP A 64 3.49 -9.39 -15.36
C TRP A 64 4.20 -10.67 -14.93
N GLN A 65 3.88 -11.79 -15.58
CA GLN A 65 4.55 -13.05 -15.33
C GLN A 65 6.02 -13.02 -15.77
N ARG A 66 6.34 -12.40 -16.92
CA ARG A 66 7.74 -12.21 -17.37
C ARG A 66 8.52 -11.25 -16.46
N ASP A 67 7.92 -10.15 -16.02
CA ASP A 67 8.55 -9.17 -15.11
C ASP A 67 8.89 -9.84 -13.75
N MET A 68 8.10 -10.82 -13.33
CA MET A 68 8.38 -11.67 -12.17
C MET A 68 9.56 -12.64 -12.42
N GLY A 69 9.99 -12.84 -13.67
CA GLY A 69 11.06 -13.76 -14.05
C GLY A 69 10.58 -15.13 -14.52
N LEU A 70 9.31 -15.25 -14.88
CA LEU A 70 8.77 -16.53 -15.39
C LEU A 70 8.93 -16.63 -16.91
N LYS A 71 9.20 -17.85 -17.37
CA LYS A 71 9.11 -18.18 -18.79
C LYS A 71 7.63 -18.31 -19.18
N VAL A 72 7.20 -17.54 -20.16
CA VAL A 72 5.82 -17.52 -20.66
C VAL A 72 5.86 -17.63 -22.19
N PRO A 73 5.16 -18.57 -22.84
CA PRO A 73 4.32 -19.62 -22.25
C PRO A 73 5.11 -20.73 -21.55
N PRO A 74 4.46 -21.61 -20.75
CA PRO A 74 3.03 -21.61 -20.44
C PRO A 74 2.63 -20.55 -19.43
N CYS A 75 1.39 -20.02 -19.55
CA CYS A 75 0.83 -19.12 -18.56
C CYS A 75 0.41 -19.89 -17.30
N ARG A 76 0.48 -19.22 -16.16
CA ARG A 76 0.18 -19.80 -14.85
C ARG A 76 -0.91 -18.98 -14.15
N VAL A 77 -1.50 -19.53 -13.10
CA VAL A 77 -2.31 -18.75 -12.17
C VAL A 77 -1.53 -17.49 -11.74
N TRP A 78 -2.17 -16.34 -11.74
CA TRP A 78 -1.42 -15.08 -11.76
C TRP A 78 -1.73 -14.10 -10.60
N CYS A 79 -2.39 -14.58 -9.54
CA CYS A 79 -2.61 -13.77 -8.35
C CYS A 79 -1.27 -13.26 -7.75
N GLY A 80 -0.27 -14.13 -7.66
CA GLY A 80 1.06 -13.74 -7.19
C GLY A 80 1.82 -12.82 -8.16
N ALA A 81 1.66 -13.02 -9.48
CA ALA A 81 2.26 -12.13 -10.48
C ALA A 81 1.65 -10.72 -10.42
N PHE A 82 0.35 -10.62 -10.14
CA PHE A 82 -0.33 -9.35 -9.91
C PHE A 82 0.23 -8.61 -8.68
N VAL A 83 0.34 -9.30 -7.55
CA VAL A 83 0.92 -8.73 -6.31
C VAL A 83 2.38 -8.31 -6.54
N HIS A 84 3.19 -9.18 -7.16
CA HIS A 84 4.58 -8.85 -7.53
C HIS A 84 4.64 -7.57 -8.37
N GLN A 85 3.80 -7.46 -9.39
CA GLN A 85 3.80 -6.30 -10.29
C GLN A 85 3.42 -5.01 -9.57
N ALA A 86 2.44 -5.06 -8.65
CA ALA A 86 2.05 -3.90 -7.85
C ALA A 86 3.23 -3.35 -7.04
N TYR A 87 3.98 -4.23 -6.40
CA TYR A 87 5.14 -3.84 -5.62
C TYR A 87 6.35 -3.44 -6.47
N LEU A 88 6.56 -4.10 -7.61
CA LEU A 88 7.58 -3.69 -8.59
C LEU A 88 7.34 -2.24 -9.05
N ARG A 89 6.09 -1.86 -9.33
CA ARG A 89 5.71 -0.48 -9.67
C ARG A 89 5.86 0.50 -8.51
N ALA A 90 5.85 0.01 -7.30
CA ALA A 90 6.13 0.79 -6.09
C ALA A 90 7.64 0.87 -5.73
N GLY A 91 8.51 0.23 -6.54
CA GLY A 91 9.96 0.26 -6.36
C GLY A 91 10.53 -0.91 -5.53
N VAL A 92 9.75 -1.96 -5.25
CA VAL A 92 10.22 -3.15 -4.52
C VAL A 92 10.00 -4.41 -5.36
N LYS A 93 11.07 -5.08 -5.73
CA LYS A 93 11.02 -6.36 -6.46
C LYS A 93 10.85 -7.52 -5.48
N LEU A 94 9.64 -8.03 -5.38
CA LEU A 94 9.35 -9.22 -4.60
C LEU A 94 9.86 -10.50 -5.30
N SER A 95 9.93 -11.59 -4.55
CA SER A 95 10.40 -12.88 -5.09
C SER A 95 9.41 -13.46 -6.11
N SER A 96 9.93 -14.16 -7.13
CA SER A 96 9.14 -14.98 -8.06
C SER A 96 8.39 -16.15 -7.37
N ARG A 97 8.76 -16.49 -6.13
CA ARG A 97 8.03 -17.48 -5.32
C ARG A 97 6.58 -17.12 -5.04
N LEU A 98 6.23 -15.82 -5.14
CA LEU A 98 4.83 -15.35 -5.03
C LEU A 98 3.89 -15.97 -6.08
N ILE A 99 4.40 -16.54 -7.17
CA ILE A 99 3.56 -17.28 -8.13
C ILE A 99 2.87 -18.48 -7.47
N ASP A 100 3.45 -18.99 -6.40
CA ASP A 100 2.90 -20.07 -5.58
C ASP A 100 2.63 -19.50 -4.17
N PRO A 101 1.37 -19.24 -3.81
CA PRO A 101 1.00 -18.71 -2.50
C PRO A 101 1.51 -19.57 -1.34
N ASP A 102 1.49 -20.90 -1.49
CA ASP A 102 1.91 -21.84 -0.47
C ASP A 102 3.42 -21.75 -0.17
N ARG A 103 4.24 -21.54 -1.21
CA ARG A 103 5.69 -21.32 -1.04
C ARG A 103 6.02 -19.96 -0.45
N SER A 104 5.30 -18.91 -0.84
CA SER A 104 5.54 -17.57 -0.31
C SER A 104 5.01 -17.40 1.11
N TYR A 105 4.12 -18.26 1.56
CA TYR A 105 3.69 -18.37 2.95
C TYR A 105 4.88 -18.58 3.91
N ASP A 106 5.78 -19.52 3.57
CA ASP A 106 7.00 -19.76 4.37
C ASP A 106 7.94 -18.55 4.40
N ASP A 107 8.07 -17.85 3.27
CA ASP A 107 8.92 -16.66 3.21
C ASP A 107 8.38 -15.56 4.12
N ALA A 108 7.07 -15.40 4.20
CA ALA A 108 6.43 -14.40 5.06
C ALA A 108 6.58 -14.74 6.55
N ILE A 109 6.38 -16.00 6.95
CA ILE A 109 6.60 -16.46 8.33
C ILE A 109 8.06 -16.26 8.74
N ALA A 110 8.99 -16.63 7.87
CA ALA A 110 10.42 -16.53 8.15
C ALA A 110 10.98 -15.10 8.04
N GLY A 111 10.15 -14.10 7.72
CA GLY A 111 10.58 -12.72 7.55
C GLY A 111 11.58 -12.52 6.40
N ARG A 112 11.45 -13.30 5.31
CA ARG A 112 12.39 -13.31 4.19
C ARG A 112 11.82 -12.66 2.94
N ARG A 113 12.68 -12.29 1.99
CA ARG A 113 12.34 -11.83 0.64
C ARG A 113 11.38 -10.62 0.66
N HIS A 114 11.67 -9.67 1.54
CA HIS A 114 10.85 -8.48 1.76
C HIS A 114 9.46 -8.75 2.35
N LEU A 115 9.17 -9.94 2.84
CA LEU A 115 7.90 -10.28 3.49
C LEU A 115 8.11 -10.45 4.99
N ARG A 116 7.25 -9.86 5.79
CA ARG A 116 7.21 -10.04 7.24
C ARG A 116 5.78 -10.28 7.68
N GLN A 117 5.54 -11.39 8.36
CA GLN A 117 4.25 -11.71 8.94
C GLN A 117 3.78 -10.60 9.89
N ILE A 118 2.51 -10.31 9.86
CA ILE A 118 1.81 -9.42 10.80
C ILE A 118 0.51 -10.07 11.26
N PRO A 119 0.00 -9.71 12.46
CA PRO A 119 -1.35 -10.11 12.88
C PRO A 119 -2.40 -9.60 11.88
N VAL A 120 -3.45 -10.40 11.64
CA VAL A 120 -4.55 -10.00 10.73
C VAL A 120 -5.21 -8.70 11.21
N SER A 121 -5.36 -8.51 12.52
CA SER A 121 -5.88 -7.27 13.13
C SER A 121 -5.03 -6.02 12.83
N SER A 122 -3.75 -6.22 12.50
CA SER A 122 -2.80 -5.14 12.18
C SER A 122 -2.71 -4.82 10.69
N VAL A 123 -3.50 -5.49 9.85
CA VAL A 123 -3.55 -5.23 8.40
C VAL A 123 -3.95 -3.79 8.12
N ARG A 124 -3.26 -3.18 7.16
CA ARG A 124 -3.50 -1.82 6.66
C ARG A 124 -3.58 -1.85 5.13
N PRO A 125 -4.18 -0.83 4.52
CA PRO A 125 -4.15 -0.71 3.06
C PRO A 125 -2.76 -0.90 2.48
N GLY A 126 -2.66 -1.74 1.45
CA GLY A 126 -1.42 -2.13 0.80
C GLY A 126 -0.70 -3.35 1.39
N ASP A 127 -1.07 -3.87 2.56
CA ASP A 127 -0.49 -5.14 3.05
C ASP A 127 -0.98 -6.32 2.18
N ILE A 128 -0.15 -7.37 2.11
CA ILE A 128 -0.48 -8.60 1.39
C ILE A 128 -1.25 -9.54 2.31
N VAL A 129 -2.31 -10.15 1.80
CA VAL A 129 -3.08 -11.17 2.51
C VAL A 129 -3.07 -12.48 1.74
N PHE A 130 -2.96 -13.57 2.49
CA PHE A 130 -2.94 -14.94 2.01
C PHE A 130 -4.25 -15.60 2.41
N TYR A 131 -4.95 -16.13 1.43
CA TYR A 131 -6.22 -16.82 1.64
C TYR A 131 -6.09 -18.31 1.41
N LYS A 132 -6.85 -19.08 2.20
CA LYS A 132 -7.06 -20.51 1.97
C LYS A 132 -8.50 -20.73 1.51
N PHE A 133 -8.66 -21.06 0.23
CA PHE A 133 -9.95 -21.39 -0.38
C PHE A 133 -10.07 -22.87 -0.79
N ARG A 134 -9.02 -23.66 -0.59
CA ARG A 134 -9.02 -25.08 -0.90
C ARG A 134 -8.22 -25.86 0.13
N GLU A 135 -8.57 -27.12 0.30
CA GLU A 135 -7.84 -28.02 1.18
C GLU A 135 -6.50 -28.46 0.58
N GLY A 136 -5.65 -29.10 1.39
CA GLY A 136 -4.35 -29.64 0.99
C GLY A 136 -3.22 -28.63 0.82
N VAL A 137 -3.48 -27.31 1.02
CA VAL A 137 -2.46 -26.25 0.98
C VAL A 137 -2.64 -25.30 2.17
N ARG A 138 -1.58 -24.59 2.57
CA ARG A 138 -1.62 -23.56 3.63
C ARG A 138 -2.21 -22.25 3.10
N ALA A 139 -1.87 -21.89 1.85
CA ALA A 139 -2.45 -20.74 1.17
C ALA A 139 -2.68 -21.08 -0.32
N SER A 140 -3.79 -20.61 -0.86
CA SER A 140 -4.20 -20.86 -2.25
C SER A 140 -4.37 -19.59 -3.08
N HIS A 141 -4.34 -18.40 -2.46
CA HIS A 141 -4.57 -17.13 -3.13
C HIS A 141 -3.87 -15.97 -2.42
N LEU A 142 -3.51 -14.94 -3.19
CA LEU A 142 -2.90 -13.70 -2.72
C LEU A 142 -3.72 -12.51 -3.14
N ALA A 143 -3.83 -11.53 -2.23
CA ALA A 143 -4.49 -10.26 -2.48
C ALA A 143 -3.73 -9.10 -1.81
N ILE A 144 -4.07 -7.87 -2.21
CA ILE A 144 -3.61 -6.64 -1.55
C ILE A 144 -4.80 -6.03 -0.80
N ALA A 145 -4.64 -5.80 0.49
CA ALA A 145 -5.66 -5.19 1.35
C ALA A 145 -5.96 -3.75 0.90
N ARG A 146 -7.23 -3.37 0.83
CA ARG A 146 -7.72 -2.01 0.54
C ARG A 146 -8.19 -1.30 1.80
N SER A 147 -8.55 -2.03 2.83
CA SER A 147 -9.03 -1.51 4.10
C SER A 147 -8.30 -2.14 5.29
N ARG A 148 -8.62 -1.69 6.49
CA ARG A 148 -8.39 -2.47 7.70
C ARG A 148 -9.51 -3.51 7.86
N PRO A 149 -9.26 -4.64 8.55
CA PRO A 149 -10.33 -5.56 8.92
C PRO A 149 -11.39 -4.85 9.77
N LYS A 150 -12.66 -5.07 9.41
CA LYS A 150 -13.81 -4.53 10.14
C LYS A 150 -14.96 -5.52 10.10
N ASN A 151 -15.56 -5.83 11.26
CA ASN A 151 -16.72 -6.73 11.38
C ASN A 151 -16.49 -8.08 10.67
N GLY A 152 -15.32 -8.69 10.86
CA GLY A 152 -14.98 -9.98 10.25
C GLY A 152 -14.77 -9.93 8.73
N LYS A 153 -14.67 -8.76 8.12
CA LYS A 153 -14.50 -8.56 6.68
C LYS A 153 -13.25 -7.74 6.36
N LEU A 154 -12.72 -7.93 5.16
CA LEU A 154 -11.57 -7.22 4.63
C LEU A 154 -11.78 -6.94 3.13
N ASP A 155 -11.67 -5.66 2.75
CA ASP A 155 -11.69 -5.27 1.34
C ASP A 155 -10.32 -5.48 0.73
N THR A 156 -10.29 -6.05 -0.48
CA THR A 156 -9.06 -6.37 -1.21
C THR A 156 -9.14 -5.97 -2.67
N VAL A 157 -8.00 -5.91 -3.33
CA VAL A 157 -7.86 -5.98 -4.78
C VAL A 157 -7.07 -7.25 -5.12
N GLU A 158 -7.60 -8.03 -6.05
CA GLU A 158 -7.17 -9.38 -6.33
C GLU A 158 -6.95 -9.61 -7.83
N GLY A 159 -5.80 -10.19 -8.18
CA GLY A 159 -5.58 -10.72 -9.52
C GLY A 159 -6.03 -12.17 -9.61
N ASN A 160 -6.47 -12.60 -10.78
CA ASN A 160 -6.93 -13.96 -11.06
C ASN A 160 -8.17 -14.40 -10.25
N THR A 161 -9.04 -13.44 -9.94
CA THR A 161 -10.34 -13.71 -9.34
C THR A 161 -11.40 -13.64 -10.44
N SER A 162 -12.08 -14.76 -10.71
CA SER A 162 -12.99 -14.90 -11.85
C SER A 162 -12.34 -14.39 -13.16
N HIS A 163 -11.12 -14.83 -13.42
CA HIS A 163 -10.34 -14.52 -14.63
C HIS A 163 -10.01 -13.03 -14.83
N ALA A 164 -10.05 -12.22 -13.76
CA ALA A 164 -9.83 -10.78 -13.85
C ALA A 164 -9.16 -10.21 -12.59
N VAL A 165 -8.75 -8.93 -12.67
CA VAL A 165 -8.49 -8.11 -11.48
C VAL A 165 -9.82 -7.60 -10.96
N ARG A 166 -10.10 -7.91 -9.69
CA ARG A 166 -11.35 -7.55 -9.02
C ARG A 166 -11.13 -6.85 -7.70
N LEU A 167 -12.11 -6.02 -7.34
CA LEU A 167 -12.26 -5.51 -5.97
C LEU A 167 -13.23 -6.44 -5.27
N GLU A 168 -12.80 -6.98 -4.13
CA GLU A 168 -13.57 -7.97 -3.38
C GLU A 168 -13.68 -7.55 -1.91
N THR A 169 -14.73 -8.08 -1.26
CA THR A 169 -14.86 -8.05 0.21
C THR A 169 -14.91 -9.49 0.70
N ARG A 170 -13.89 -9.91 1.45
CA ARG A 170 -13.72 -11.29 1.93
C ARG A 170 -13.92 -11.38 3.44
N GLY A 171 -14.39 -12.54 3.90
CA GLY A 171 -14.38 -12.86 5.33
C GLY A 171 -12.95 -13.06 5.84
N THR A 172 -12.64 -12.51 7.00
CA THR A 172 -11.30 -12.67 7.62
C THR A 172 -11.02 -14.09 8.07
N GLN A 173 -12.04 -14.94 8.22
CA GLN A 173 -11.87 -16.37 8.51
C GLN A 173 -11.12 -17.14 7.42
N TYR A 174 -11.08 -16.63 6.19
CA TYR A 174 -10.31 -17.23 5.10
C TYR A 174 -8.86 -16.75 5.05
N VAL A 175 -8.51 -15.72 5.83
CA VAL A 175 -7.13 -15.21 5.91
C VAL A 175 -6.30 -16.11 6.80
N VAL A 176 -5.34 -16.80 6.21
CA VAL A 176 -4.43 -17.70 6.94
C VAL A 176 -3.12 -17.03 7.32
N LEU A 177 -2.77 -15.91 6.67
CA LEU A 177 -1.61 -15.10 6.97
C LEU A 177 -1.78 -13.70 6.37
N ALA A 178 -1.23 -12.71 7.06
CA ALA A 178 -1.02 -11.37 6.49
C ALA A 178 0.46 -11.02 6.56
N ALA A 179 0.96 -10.33 5.53
CA ALA A 179 2.35 -9.92 5.46
C ALA A 179 2.48 -8.45 5.06
N ARG A 180 3.45 -7.79 5.67
CA ARG A 180 3.90 -6.45 5.30
C ARG A 180 5.18 -6.53 4.52
N VAL A 181 5.25 -5.76 3.43
CA VAL A 181 6.49 -5.62 2.67
C VAL A 181 7.44 -4.70 3.41
N THR A 182 8.67 -5.17 3.58
CA THR A 182 9.80 -4.42 4.17
C THR A 182 10.73 -3.96 3.05
N THR A 183 11.27 -2.76 3.20
CA THR A 183 12.27 -2.14 2.29
C THR A 183 13.64 -2.15 2.94
#